data_a293c2237f819a318035f6ec6aea69ed
#
_entry.id   a293c2237f819a318035f6ec6aea69ed
#
_cell.length_a   1.000
_cell.length_b   1.000
_cell.length_c   1.000
_cell.angle_alpha   90.00
_cell.angle_beta   90.00
_cell.angle_gamma   90.00
#
_symmetry.space_group_name_H-M   'P 1'
#
loop_
_entity.id
_entity.type
_entity.pdbx_description
1 polymer ?
#
loop_
_entity_poly.entity_id
_entity_poly.type
_entity_poly.pdbx_seq_one_letter_code
_entity_poly.pdbx_strand_id
1 'polypeptide(L)'
;MKTVLPGQGFRFELDGRSLTIEDVVTYSRRSEYASCALSAEAVEKIRATRALKRDLIGREVPIYGVTTGFGDSAHRQISARRAPARRLRAARAPCRRWR
;
A
#
# COMPACT_ATOMS: atom_id res chain seq x y z
N MET A 1 -1.55 3.19 -16.19
CA MET A 1 -2.09 3.52 -17.54
C MET A 1 -3.55 3.93 -17.41
N LYS A 2 -3.91 5.02 -18.02
CA LYS A 2 -5.28 5.56 -17.99
C LYS A 2 -6.00 5.15 -19.28
N THR A 3 -7.13 4.46 -19.15
CA THR A 3 -7.99 4.07 -20.29
C THR A 3 -9.33 4.80 -20.18
N VAL A 4 -9.75 5.44 -21.26
CA VAL A 4 -11.07 6.06 -21.35
C VAL A 4 -12.08 4.97 -21.70
N LEU A 5 -13.13 4.84 -20.89
CA LEU A 5 -14.22 3.88 -21.14
C LEU A 5 -15.31 4.53 -21.98
N PRO A 6 -15.94 3.80 -22.93
CA PRO A 6 -17.10 4.28 -23.65
C PRO A 6 -18.23 4.59 -22.65
N GLY A 7 -18.73 5.84 -22.65
CA GLY A 7 -19.82 6.25 -21.78
C GLY A 7 -19.41 7.06 -20.54
N GLN A 8 -18.27 7.77 -20.58
CA GLN A 8 -17.84 8.82 -19.64
C GLN A 8 -17.02 8.41 -18.41
N GLY A 9 -16.37 7.24 -18.41
CA GLY A 9 -15.52 6.83 -17.28
C GLY A 9 -14.03 6.79 -17.62
N PHE A 10 -13.19 6.87 -16.58
CA PHE A 10 -11.76 6.62 -16.68
C PHE A 10 -11.40 5.37 -15.87
N ARG A 11 -10.59 4.48 -16.45
CA ARG A 11 -9.99 3.38 -15.73
C ARG A 11 -8.50 3.63 -15.57
N PHE A 12 -8.07 3.69 -14.31
CA PHE A 12 -6.65 3.77 -13.98
C PHE A 12 -6.15 2.38 -13.60
N GLU A 13 -5.10 1.95 -14.28
CA GLU A 13 -4.40 0.71 -13.94
C GLU A 13 -3.09 1.07 -13.25
N LEU A 14 -2.94 0.64 -11.99
CA LEU A 14 -1.76 0.89 -11.18
C LEU A 14 -0.77 -0.25 -11.35
N ASP A 15 0.33 0.04 -12.02
CA ASP A 15 1.44 -0.88 -12.30
C ASP A 15 2.68 -0.63 -11.42
N GLY A 16 2.65 0.46 -10.62
CA GLY A 16 3.77 0.89 -9.79
C GLY A 16 4.86 1.67 -10.56
N ARG A 17 4.63 2.05 -11.83
CA ARG A 17 5.61 2.73 -12.68
C ARG A 17 5.07 3.91 -13.45
N SER A 18 3.89 3.77 -14.05
CA SER A 18 3.36 4.71 -15.05
C SER A 18 2.42 5.77 -14.48
N LEU A 19 2.16 5.78 -13.18
CA LEU A 19 1.28 6.77 -12.56
C LEU A 19 1.90 8.16 -12.59
N THR A 20 1.18 9.11 -13.19
CA THR A 20 1.59 10.52 -13.27
C THR A 20 0.86 11.37 -12.22
N ILE A 21 1.37 12.59 -11.99
CA ILE A 21 0.71 13.57 -11.10
C ILE A 21 -0.66 13.93 -11.68
N GLU A 22 -0.76 14.08 -13.00
CA GLU A 22 -2.00 14.39 -13.72
C GLU A 22 -3.05 13.29 -13.54
N ASP A 23 -2.64 12.02 -13.51
CA ASP A 23 -3.53 10.89 -13.24
C ASP A 23 -4.13 10.99 -11.84
N VAL A 24 -3.30 11.30 -10.83
CA VAL A 24 -3.74 11.47 -9.44
C VAL A 24 -4.72 12.65 -9.33
N VAL A 25 -4.41 13.79 -9.95
CA VAL A 25 -5.28 14.95 -9.97
C VAL A 25 -6.61 14.65 -10.66
N THR A 26 -6.57 13.96 -11.80
CA THR A 26 -7.76 13.57 -12.55
C THR A 26 -8.65 12.65 -11.72
N TYR A 27 -8.06 11.63 -11.08
CA TYR A 27 -8.78 10.71 -10.21
C TYR A 27 -9.40 11.42 -9.02
N SER A 28 -8.65 12.31 -8.38
CA SER A 28 -9.12 13.08 -7.21
C SER A 28 -10.31 13.99 -7.53
N ARG A 29 -10.32 14.59 -8.72
CA ARG A 29 -11.37 15.56 -9.12
C ARG A 29 -12.60 14.90 -9.75
N ARG A 30 -12.46 13.68 -10.27
CA ARG A 30 -13.50 12.97 -11.03
C ARG A 30 -13.68 11.54 -10.56
N SER A 31 -13.56 11.32 -9.24
CA SER A 31 -13.63 9.98 -8.64
C SER A 31 -14.95 9.25 -8.89
N GLU A 32 -16.03 9.99 -9.06
CA GLU A 32 -17.36 9.44 -9.38
C GLU A 32 -17.42 8.76 -10.78
N TYR A 33 -16.53 9.13 -11.68
CA TYR A 33 -16.43 8.56 -13.03
C TYR A 33 -15.15 7.73 -13.23
N ALA A 34 -14.39 7.51 -12.16
CA ALA A 34 -13.11 6.83 -12.25
C ALA A 34 -13.11 5.52 -11.48
N SER A 35 -12.60 4.47 -12.09
CA SER A 35 -12.27 3.22 -11.43
C SER A 35 -10.76 3.05 -11.35
N CYS A 36 -10.29 2.39 -10.28
CA CYS A 36 -8.88 2.11 -10.08
C CYS A 36 -8.69 0.62 -9.84
N ALA A 37 -7.73 0.02 -10.52
CA ALA A 37 -7.38 -1.38 -10.37
C ALA A 37 -5.86 -1.56 -10.37
N LEU A 38 -5.39 -2.63 -9.75
CA LEU A 38 -4.00 -3.05 -9.86
C LEU A 38 -3.80 -3.83 -11.16
N SER A 39 -2.67 -3.61 -11.82
CA SER A 39 -2.27 -4.48 -12.93
C SER A 39 -1.97 -5.90 -12.43
N ALA A 40 -2.08 -6.89 -13.30
CA ALA A 40 -1.74 -8.27 -12.95
C ALA A 40 -0.28 -8.38 -12.47
N GLU A 41 0.65 -7.68 -13.12
CA GLU A 41 2.05 -7.64 -12.72
C GLU A 41 2.24 -7.02 -11.32
N ALA A 42 1.52 -5.94 -11.02
CA ALA A 42 1.56 -5.32 -9.69
C ALA A 42 1.02 -6.28 -8.61
N VAL A 43 -0.06 -6.99 -8.89
CA VAL A 43 -0.63 -7.99 -7.98
C VAL A 43 0.38 -9.10 -7.68
N GLU A 44 1.06 -9.62 -8.70
CA GLU A 44 2.08 -10.67 -8.51
C GLU A 44 3.27 -10.17 -7.68
N LYS A 45 3.75 -8.96 -7.94
CA LYS A 45 4.82 -8.34 -7.12
C LYS A 45 4.40 -8.16 -5.66
N ILE A 46 3.17 -7.71 -5.42
CA ILE A 46 2.62 -7.56 -4.07
C ILE A 46 2.52 -8.92 -3.37
N ARG A 47 2.08 -9.96 -4.07
CA ARG A 47 2.01 -11.33 -3.53
C ARG A 47 3.39 -11.85 -3.17
N ALA A 48 4.37 -11.70 -4.07
CA ALA A 48 5.76 -12.12 -3.84
C ALA A 48 6.37 -11.38 -2.63
N THR A 49 6.19 -10.06 -2.57
CA THR A 49 6.67 -9.25 -1.44
C THR A 49 6.00 -9.66 -0.12
N ARG A 50 4.71 -9.98 -0.15
CA ARG A 50 3.99 -10.47 1.02
C ARG A 50 4.51 -11.82 1.49
N ALA A 51 4.80 -12.73 0.55
CA ALA A 51 5.37 -14.04 0.87
C ALA A 51 6.77 -13.90 1.49
N LEU A 52 7.64 -13.09 0.88
CA LEU A 52 8.97 -12.78 1.41
C LEU A 52 8.88 -12.19 2.83
N LYS A 53 7.99 -11.23 3.04
CA LYS A 53 7.79 -10.62 4.36
C LYS A 53 7.38 -11.66 5.41
N ARG A 54 6.49 -12.60 5.06
CA ARG A 54 6.08 -13.68 5.98
C ARG A 54 7.24 -14.59 6.33
N ASP A 55 8.06 -14.95 5.33
CA ASP A 55 9.26 -15.76 5.54
C ASP A 55 10.24 -15.07 6.48
N LEU A 56 10.55 -13.80 6.23
CA LEU A 56 11.45 -13.01 7.08
C LEU A 56 10.94 -12.89 8.52
N ILE A 57 9.62 -12.69 8.71
CA ILE A 57 9.02 -12.64 10.05
C ILE A 57 9.13 -14.01 10.74
N GLY A 58 8.88 -15.10 10.00
CA GLY A 58 9.01 -16.47 10.52
C GLY A 58 10.45 -16.84 10.92
N ARG A 59 11.42 -16.25 10.25
CA ARG A 59 12.86 -16.39 10.54
C ARG A 59 13.37 -15.39 11.56
N GLU A 60 12.48 -14.59 12.14
CA GLU A 60 12.80 -13.53 13.12
C GLU A 60 13.80 -12.48 12.62
N VAL A 61 13.88 -12.29 11.30
CA VAL A 61 14.71 -11.25 10.69
C VAL A 61 14.07 -9.88 10.97
N PRO A 62 14.83 -8.91 11.52
CA PRO A 62 14.30 -7.58 11.80
C PRO A 62 13.86 -6.87 10.51
N ILE A 63 12.62 -6.38 10.50
CA ILE A 63 12.09 -5.56 9.41
C ILE A 63 11.66 -4.23 10.00
N TYR A 64 12.32 -3.15 9.57
CA TYR A 64 12.06 -1.80 10.05
C TYR A 64 10.58 -1.44 9.93
N GLY A 65 10.00 -0.97 11.02
CA GLY A 65 8.60 -0.56 11.08
C GLY A 65 7.56 -1.69 11.00
N VAL A 66 7.99 -2.95 10.90
CA VAL A 66 7.12 -4.14 10.91
C VAL A 66 7.34 -4.96 12.18
N THR A 67 8.56 -5.43 12.40
CA THR A 67 8.96 -6.16 13.60
C THR A 67 9.83 -5.33 14.54
N THR A 68 10.15 -4.09 14.15
CA THR A 68 10.87 -3.13 14.98
C THR A 68 10.03 -1.87 15.24
N GLY A 69 10.49 -1.00 16.13
CA GLY A 69 10.01 0.37 16.26
C GLY A 69 10.48 1.24 15.09
N PHE A 70 10.17 2.53 15.16
CA PHE A 70 10.59 3.56 14.21
C PHE A 70 11.62 4.48 14.84
N GLY A 71 12.51 5.06 14.04
CA GLY A 71 13.53 6.00 14.51
C GLY A 71 14.36 5.42 15.65
N ASP A 72 14.48 6.13 16.73
CA ASP A 72 15.21 5.71 17.94
C ASP A 72 14.76 4.37 18.52
N SER A 73 13.54 3.96 18.26
CA SER A 73 13.00 2.67 18.69
C SER A 73 13.26 1.53 17.69
N ALA A 74 14.04 1.75 16.63
CA ALA A 74 14.34 0.72 15.63
C ALA A 74 15.07 -0.50 16.21
N HIS A 75 15.84 -0.31 17.30
CA HIS A 75 16.50 -1.40 18.03
C HIS A 75 15.54 -2.27 18.85
N ARG A 76 14.29 -1.83 19.08
CA ARG A 76 13.28 -2.59 19.82
C ARG A 76 12.53 -3.51 18.87
N GLN A 77 12.80 -4.79 18.97
CA GLN A 77 12.14 -5.83 18.18
C GLN A 77 10.87 -6.32 18.89
N ILE A 78 9.82 -6.55 18.11
CA ILE A 78 8.57 -7.16 18.59
C ILE A 78 8.44 -8.58 18.02
N SER A 79 7.87 -9.47 18.85
CA SER A 79 7.68 -10.87 18.42
C SER A 79 6.76 -10.98 17.19
N ALA A 80 6.98 -11.99 16.37
CA ALA A 80 6.19 -12.28 15.16
C ALA A 80 4.68 -12.35 15.42
N ARG A 81 4.26 -12.78 16.61
CA ARG A 81 2.84 -12.84 17.02
C ARG A 81 2.19 -11.46 17.16
N ARG A 82 2.95 -10.42 17.52
CA ARG A 82 2.44 -9.06 17.76
C ARG A 82 2.54 -8.15 16.54
N ALA A 83 3.34 -8.50 15.56
CA ALA A 83 3.54 -7.69 14.36
C ALA A 83 2.24 -7.40 13.57
N PRO A 84 1.32 -8.36 13.33
CA PRO A 84 0.05 -8.10 12.67
C PRO A 84 -0.88 -7.17 13.44
N ALA A 85 -0.94 -7.30 14.77
CA ALA A 85 -1.84 -6.51 15.62
C ALA A 85 -1.46 -5.03 15.64
N ARG A 86 -0.17 -4.71 15.55
CA ARG A 86 0.32 -3.33 15.50
C ARG A 86 -0.07 -2.61 14.21
N ARG A 87 -0.07 -3.33 13.08
CA ARG A 87 -0.50 -2.78 11.79
C ARG A 87 -1.97 -2.39 11.77
N LEU A 88 -2.83 -3.21 12.36
CA LEU A 88 -4.26 -2.93 12.46
C LEU A 88 -4.54 -1.68 13.31
N ARG A 89 -3.73 -1.41 14.34
CA ARG A 89 -3.85 -0.20 15.15
C ARG A 89 -3.39 1.04 14.39
N ALA A 90 -2.30 0.97 13.64
CA ALA A 90 -1.82 2.07 12.83
C ALA A 90 -2.78 2.41 11.67
N ALA A 91 -3.38 1.39 11.03
CA ALA A 91 -4.36 1.58 9.96
C ALA A 91 -5.72 2.11 10.46
N ARG A 92 -6.03 1.94 11.76
CA ARG A 92 -7.26 2.46 12.39
C ARG A 92 -7.10 3.84 13.02
N ALA A 93 -5.90 4.41 13.02
CA ALA A 93 -5.71 5.79 13.44
C ALA A 93 -6.53 6.69 12.50
N PRO A 94 -7.45 7.51 13.04
CA PRO A 94 -8.25 8.38 12.20
C PRO A 94 -7.32 9.31 11.45
N CYS A 95 -7.46 9.33 10.13
CA CYS A 95 -6.78 10.28 9.27
C CYS A 95 -7.18 11.68 9.78
N ARG A 96 -6.27 12.37 10.46
CA ARG A 96 -6.54 13.76 10.87
C ARG A 96 -6.70 14.56 9.60
N ARG A 97 -7.92 15.03 9.39
CA ARG A 97 -8.23 15.95 8.31
C ARG A 97 -7.32 17.18 8.48
N TRP A 98 -6.41 17.38 7.55
CA TRP A 98 -5.66 18.62 7.45
C TRP A 98 -6.67 19.73 7.12
N ARG A 99 -6.81 20.70 8.02
CA ARG A 99 -7.56 21.94 7.73
C ARG A 99 -6.63 22.94 7.05
#